data_d509215e667ec3f0e2765d65c1a55f3e
#
_entry.id   d509215e667ec3f0e2765d65c1a55f3e
#
_cell.length_a   1.000
_cell.length_b   1.000
_cell.length_c   1.000
_cell.angle_alpha   90.00
_cell.angle_beta   90.00
_cell.angle_gamma   90.00
#
_symmetry.space_group_name_H-M   'P 1'
#
loop_
_entity.id
_entity.type
_entity.pdbx_description
1 polymer ?
#
loop_
_entity_poly.entity_id
_entity_poly.type
_entity_poly.pdbx_seq_one_letter_code
_entity_poly.pdbx_strand_id
1 'polypeptide(L)'
;MKNYLKFNDLAPDLDVLDSEGQAIQLSSLWQAGPLVLAFTRHFGCPQCKEMMDELYQAQPQLAGKGLNLAIVTQGTPEQAKAFCAERAPGATCLADAERAVYRAYGLERGSAWQTLLSPNIWKSNRRLKREKGFSPEAPP
;
A
#
# COMPACT_ATOMS: atom_id res chain seq x y z
N MET A 1 16.93 7.37 15.09
CA MET A 1 15.62 7.15 15.72
C MET A 1 14.57 6.99 14.63
N LYS A 2 13.76 5.96 14.73
CA LYS A 2 12.62 5.80 13.84
C LYS A 2 11.54 6.81 14.25
N ASN A 3 11.26 7.79 13.40
CA ASN A 3 10.17 8.72 13.59
C ASN A 3 8.87 8.10 13.07
N TYR A 4 8.21 7.34 13.93
CA TYR A 4 6.86 6.87 13.63
C TYR A 4 5.87 8.00 13.87
N LEU A 5 4.93 8.17 12.94
CA LEU A 5 3.79 9.07 13.15
C LEU A 5 2.93 8.54 14.30
N LYS A 6 2.44 9.47 15.10
CA LYS A 6 1.55 9.22 16.21
C LYS A 6 0.17 9.77 15.90
N PHE A 7 -0.79 9.38 16.69
CA PHE A 7 -2.13 9.96 16.62
C PHE A 7 -2.07 11.49 16.78
N ASN A 8 -2.75 12.19 15.92
CA ASN A 8 -2.76 13.67 15.81
C ASN A 8 -1.48 14.32 15.26
N ASP A 9 -0.49 13.55 14.80
CA ASP A 9 0.62 14.16 14.06
C ASP A 9 0.13 14.66 12.69
N LEU A 10 0.77 15.72 12.20
CA LEU A 10 0.52 16.20 10.85
C LEU A 10 0.97 15.16 9.83
N ALA A 11 0.08 14.82 8.90
CA ALA A 11 0.43 13.92 7.81
C ALA A 11 1.49 14.55 6.92
N PRO A 12 2.60 13.86 6.64
CA PRO A 12 3.59 14.35 5.70
C PRO A 12 3.00 14.59 4.31
N ASP A 13 3.31 15.73 3.73
CA ASP A 13 2.87 16.12 2.40
C ASP A 13 4.08 16.21 1.47
N LEU A 14 4.02 15.54 0.34
CA LEU A 14 5.08 15.52 -0.67
C LEU A 14 4.51 15.15 -2.03
N ASP A 15 5.29 15.40 -3.08
CA ASP A 15 4.93 14.98 -4.41
C ASP A 15 5.10 13.47 -4.58
N VAL A 16 4.17 12.84 -5.29
CA VAL A 16 4.17 11.42 -5.61
C VAL A 16 3.63 11.24 -7.04
N LEU A 17 4.06 10.19 -7.71
CA LEU A 17 3.52 9.87 -9.03
C LEU A 17 2.20 9.10 -8.91
N ASP A 18 1.25 9.45 -9.74
CA ASP A 18 0.05 8.64 -9.94
C ASP A 18 0.31 7.46 -10.89
N SER A 19 -0.71 6.67 -11.16
CA SER A 19 -0.60 5.51 -12.06
C SER A 19 -0.41 5.88 -13.53
N GLU A 20 -0.61 7.14 -13.91
CA GLU A 20 -0.33 7.66 -15.25
C GLU A 20 1.04 8.33 -15.35
N GLY A 21 1.82 8.35 -14.27
CA GLY A 21 3.16 8.93 -14.22
C GLY A 21 3.17 10.44 -14.00
N GLN A 22 2.04 11.04 -13.63
CA GLN A 22 1.96 12.46 -13.32
C GLN A 22 2.28 12.71 -11.85
N ALA A 23 3.05 13.75 -11.57
CA ALA A 23 3.31 14.19 -10.21
C ALA A 23 2.09 14.89 -9.64
N ILE A 24 1.63 14.39 -8.49
CA ILE A 24 0.57 15.02 -7.71
C ILE A 24 1.07 15.29 -6.30
N GLN A 25 0.53 16.32 -5.66
CA GLN A 25 0.78 16.57 -4.26
C GLN A 25 -0.11 15.65 -3.42
N LEU A 26 0.47 14.94 -2.46
CA LEU A 26 -0.26 13.93 -1.68
C LEU A 26 -1.46 14.53 -0.94
N SER A 27 -1.32 15.76 -0.43
CA SER A 27 -2.39 16.47 0.26
C SER A 27 -3.63 16.74 -0.61
N SER A 28 -3.49 16.77 -1.93
CA SER A 28 -4.63 16.93 -2.83
C SER A 28 -5.68 15.82 -2.66
N LEU A 29 -5.26 14.65 -2.17
CA LEU A 29 -6.14 13.49 -1.99
C LEU A 29 -7.02 13.58 -0.72
N TRP A 30 -6.71 14.46 0.22
CA TRP A 30 -7.54 14.64 1.43
C TRP A 30 -8.19 16.01 1.56
N GLN A 31 -8.10 16.87 0.55
CA GLN A 31 -8.74 18.18 0.56
C GLN A 31 -10.27 18.09 0.57
N ALA A 32 -10.83 17.10 -0.13
CA ALA A 32 -12.29 16.90 -0.22
C ALA A 32 -12.87 16.08 0.94
N GLY A 33 -12.04 15.51 1.80
CA GLY A 33 -12.46 14.71 2.94
C GLY A 33 -11.36 13.79 3.45
N PRO A 34 -11.62 13.05 4.52
CA PRO A 34 -10.62 12.13 5.09
C PRO A 34 -10.15 11.08 4.11
N LEU A 35 -8.87 10.72 4.20
CA LEU A 35 -8.20 9.76 3.33
C LEU A 35 -7.74 8.55 4.13
N VAL A 36 -8.09 7.35 3.66
CA VAL A 36 -7.44 6.11 4.04
C VAL A 36 -6.27 5.90 3.09
N LEU A 37 -5.05 5.97 3.60
CA LEU A 37 -3.82 5.79 2.83
C LEU A 37 -3.23 4.42 3.17
N ALA A 38 -3.33 3.48 2.24
CA ALA A 38 -2.85 2.12 2.40
C ALA A 38 -1.48 1.94 1.73
N PHE A 39 -0.54 1.38 2.46
CA PHE A 39 0.81 1.12 1.97
C PHE A 39 0.99 -0.36 1.68
N THR A 40 1.34 -0.69 0.45
CA THR A 40 1.70 -2.06 0.09
C THR A 40 3.21 -2.29 0.30
N ARG A 41 3.60 -3.55 0.39
CA ARG A 41 5.00 -3.97 0.32
C ARG A 41 5.38 -4.15 -1.16
N HIS A 42 6.20 -5.14 -1.50
CA HIS A 42 6.45 -5.47 -2.90
C HIS A 42 5.23 -6.20 -3.52
N PHE A 43 5.12 -6.19 -4.84
CA PHE A 43 3.96 -6.73 -5.55
C PHE A 43 3.75 -8.24 -5.37
N GLY A 44 4.79 -8.99 -5.05
CA GLY A 44 4.72 -10.42 -4.76
C GLY A 44 4.33 -10.79 -3.33
N CYS A 45 3.99 -9.82 -2.49
CA CYS A 45 3.63 -10.06 -1.08
C CYS A 45 2.20 -10.61 -0.95
N PRO A 46 1.99 -11.86 -0.46
CA PRO A 46 0.65 -12.45 -0.34
C PRO A 46 -0.28 -11.66 0.57
N GLN A 47 0.24 -11.13 1.67
CA GLN A 47 -0.53 -10.32 2.62
C GLN A 47 -0.99 -9.00 2.00
N CYS A 48 -0.19 -8.41 1.11
CA CYS A 48 -0.60 -7.22 0.38
C CYS A 48 -1.70 -7.50 -0.64
N LYS A 49 -1.63 -8.64 -1.31
CA LYS A 49 -2.70 -9.08 -2.21
C LYS A 49 -4.02 -9.27 -1.46
N GLU A 50 -3.99 -9.91 -0.28
CA GLU A 50 -5.15 -10.06 0.58
C GLU A 50 -5.70 -8.70 1.04
N MET A 51 -4.84 -7.81 1.52
CA MET A 51 -5.22 -6.46 1.93
C MET A 51 -5.88 -5.69 0.77
N MET A 52 -5.33 -5.79 -0.43
CA MET A 52 -5.89 -5.14 -1.63
C MET A 52 -7.30 -5.64 -1.93
N ASP A 53 -7.51 -6.96 -1.86
CA ASP A 53 -8.82 -7.56 -2.08
C ASP A 53 -9.84 -7.08 -1.03
N GLU A 54 -9.42 -7.01 0.23
CA GLU A 54 -10.27 -6.50 1.34
C GLU A 54 -10.59 -5.01 1.18
N LEU A 55 -9.61 -4.19 0.82
CA LEU A 55 -9.81 -2.77 0.56
C LEU A 55 -10.76 -2.53 -0.62
N TYR A 56 -10.61 -3.31 -1.68
CA TYR A 56 -11.51 -3.25 -2.82
C TYR A 56 -12.96 -3.55 -2.42
N GLN A 57 -13.18 -4.59 -1.64
CA GLN A 57 -14.50 -4.94 -1.13
C GLN A 57 -15.07 -3.88 -0.17
N ALA A 58 -14.21 -3.19 0.57
CA ALA A 58 -14.61 -2.14 1.51
C ALA A 58 -14.88 -0.78 0.85
N GLN A 59 -14.45 -0.56 -0.41
CA GLN A 59 -14.58 0.73 -1.09
C GLN A 59 -15.98 1.34 -1.04
N PRO A 60 -17.07 0.59 -1.32
CA PRO A 60 -18.43 1.17 -1.27
C PRO A 60 -18.79 1.68 0.13
N GLN A 61 -18.39 0.97 1.18
CA GLN A 61 -18.64 1.39 2.56
C GLN A 61 -17.82 2.63 2.94
N LEU A 62 -16.56 2.69 2.52
CA LEU A 62 -15.71 3.85 2.74
C LEU A 62 -16.28 5.09 2.04
N ALA A 63 -16.66 4.96 0.79
CA ALA A 63 -17.27 6.04 0.01
C ALA A 63 -18.58 6.51 0.65
N GLY A 64 -19.42 5.60 1.14
CA GLY A 64 -20.66 5.91 1.85
C GLY A 64 -20.46 6.69 3.15
N LYS A 65 -19.27 6.61 3.74
CA LYS A 65 -18.87 7.38 4.93
C LYS A 65 -18.07 8.65 4.61
N GLY A 66 -17.94 9.01 3.34
CA GLY A 66 -17.14 10.16 2.90
C GLY A 66 -15.64 9.97 2.99
N LEU A 67 -15.16 8.72 3.08
CA LEU A 67 -13.75 8.38 3.14
C LEU A 67 -13.21 8.08 1.74
N ASN A 68 -12.13 8.75 1.37
CA ASN A 68 -11.37 8.44 0.15
C ASN A 68 -10.33 7.35 0.44
N LEU A 69 -9.98 6.57 -0.57
CA LEU A 69 -8.95 5.53 -0.49
C LEU A 69 -7.87 5.78 -1.53
N ALA A 70 -6.63 5.75 -1.08
CA ALA A 70 -5.47 5.73 -1.96
C ALA A 70 -4.49 4.63 -1.53
N ILE A 71 -3.85 4.00 -2.51
CA ILE A 71 -2.94 2.89 -2.31
C ILE A 71 -1.56 3.31 -2.81
N VAL A 72 -0.56 3.24 -1.91
CA VAL A 72 0.83 3.54 -2.25
C VAL A 72 1.56 2.24 -2.55
N THR A 73 2.21 2.18 -3.70
CA THR A 73 3.00 1.02 -4.14
C THR A 73 4.47 1.37 -4.24
N GLN A 74 5.33 0.36 -4.15
CA GLN A 74 6.79 0.50 -4.27
C GLN A 74 7.30 0.30 -5.70
N GLY A 75 6.50 0.62 -6.69
CA GLY A 75 6.84 0.37 -8.09
C GLY A 75 6.79 1.61 -8.98
N THR A 76 7.05 1.39 -10.25
CA THR A 76 6.86 2.38 -11.29
C THR A 76 5.38 2.65 -11.53
N PRO A 77 5.00 3.75 -12.20
CA PRO A 77 3.60 4.01 -12.56
C PRO A 77 2.95 2.85 -13.33
N GLU A 78 3.68 2.24 -14.27
CA GLU A 78 3.18 1.11 -15.06
C GLU A 78 2.90 -0.11 -14.18
N GLN A 79 3.79 -0.41 -13.24
CA GLN A 79 3.62 -1.52 -12.29
C GLN A 79 2.46 -1.25 -11.34
N ALA A 80 2.34 -0.03 -10.81
CA ALA A 80 1.23 0.37 -9.96
C ALA A 80 -0.11 0.25 -10.68
N LYS A 81 -0.17 0.74 -11.92
CA LYS A 81 -1.37 0.67 -12.77
C LYS A 81 -1.82 -0.77 -12.99
N ALA A 82 -0.89 -1.65 -13.38
CA ALA A 82 -1.20 -3.06 -13.64
C ALA A 82 -1.67 -3.79 -12.37
N PHE A 83 -0.98 -3.58 -11.25
CA PHE A 83 -1.31 -4.21 -9.97
C PHE A 83 -2.68 -3.79 -9.45
N CYS A 84 -2.97 -2.50 -9.49
CA CYS A 84 -4.26 -1.99 -9.02
C CYS A 84 -5.41 -2.33 -9.99
N ALA A 85 -5.17 -2.37 -11.28
CA ALA A 85 -6.18 -2.81 -12.25
C ALA A 85 -6.61 -4.26 -12.00
N GLU A 86 -5.66 -5.10 -11.58
CA GLU A 86 -5.93 -6.51 -11.24
C GLU A 86 -6.63 -6.66 -9.89
N ARG A 87 -6.19 -5.91 -8.86
CA ARG A 87 -6.58 -6.15 -7.46
C ARG A 87 -7.63 -5.20 -6.92
N ALA A 88 -7.61 -3.95 -7.34
CA ALA A 88 -8.52 -2.91 -6.88
C ALA A 88 -8.88 -1.95 -8.02
N PRO A 89 -9.60 -2.43 -9.04
CA PRO A 89 -9.96 -1.58 -10.18
C PRO A 89 -10.74 -0.34 -9.71
N GLY A 90 -10.38 0.80 -10.28
CA GLY A 90 -10.98 2.09 -9.92
C GLY A 90 -10.42 2.78 -8.67
N ALA A 91 -9.53 2.13 -7.90
CA ALA A 91 -8.88 2.76 -6.77
C ALA A 91 -7.79 3.76 -7.22
N THR A 92 -7.57 4.79 -6.41
CA THR A 92 -6.43 5.69 -6.60
C THR A 92 -5.14 4.98 -6.23
N CYS A 93 -4.25 4.78 -7.19
CA CYS A 93 -2.96 4.14 -6.99
C CYS A 93 -1.82 5.08 -7.22
N LEU A 94 -0.85 5.05 -6.33
CA LEU A 94 0.34 5.89 -6.32
C LEU A 94 1.58 5.04 -6.50
N ALA A 95 2.52 5.56 -7.27
CA ALA A 95 3.79 4.90 -7.57
C ALA A 95 4.93 5.61 -6.85
N ASP A 96 5.54 4.93 -5.89
CA ASP A 96 6.64 5.45 -5.09
C ASP A 96 7.86 4.51 -5.17
N ALA A 97 8.42 4.38 -6.37
CA ALA A 97 9.55 3.48 -6.64
C ALA A 97 10.78 3.77 -5.75
N GLU A 98 11.00 5.03 -5.45
CA GLU A 98 12.12 5.46 -4.58
C GLU A 98 11.78 5.42 -3.10
N ARG A 99 10.54 5.09 -2.74
CA ARG A 99 10.07 4.98 -1.37
C ARG A 99 10.16 6.28 -0.55
N ALA A 100 10.00 7.42 -1.20
CA ALA A 100 10.03 8.71 -0.54
C ALA A 100 8.84 8.89 0.43
N VAL A 101 7.63 8.49 0.00
CA VAL A 101 6.43 8.52 0.84
C VAL A 101 6.57 7.54 2.00
N TYR A 102 7.08 6.32 1.74
CA TYR A 102 7.33 5.33 2.80
C TYR A 102 8.26 5.89 3.88
N ARG A 103 9.37 6.52 3.48
CA ARG A 103 10.30 7.13 4.45
C ARG A 103 9.67 8.28 5.22
N ALA A 104 8.92 9.15 4.55
CA ALA A 104 8.23 10.27 5.19
C ALA A 104 7.24 9.81 6.26
N TYR A 105 6.58 8.67 6.03
CA TYR A 105 5.63 8.08 6.98
C TYR A 105 6.30 7.10 7.98
N GLY A 106 7.62 7.04 8.01
CA GLY A 106 8.37 6.20 8.95
C GLY A 106 8.33 4.71 8.65
N LEU A 107 7.93 4.33 7.43
CA LEU A 107 7.85 2.93 6.99
C LEU A 107 9.16 2.50 6.34
N GLU A 108 9.93 1.69 7.04
CA GLU A 108 11.20 1.15 6.56
C GLU A 108 11.07 -0.32 6.19
N ARG A 109 11.98 -0.77 5.34
CA ARG A 109 12.11 -2.21 5.05
C ARG A 109 12.49 -2.97 6.32
N GLY A 110 11.76 -4.04 6.61
CA GLY A 110 12.20 -5.03 7.59
C GLY A 110 13.48 -5.73 7.12
N SER A 111 14.29 -6.21 8.06
CA SER A 111 15.44 -7.02 7.70
C SER A 111 15.01 -8.39 7.18
N ALA A 112 15.83 -9.00 6.30
CA ALA A 112 15.59 -10.37 5.84
C ALA A 112 15.50 -11.37 7.00
N TRP A 113 16.29 -11.16 8.05
CA TRP A 113 16.26 -11.96 9.27
C TRP A 113 14.92 -11.88 10.00
N GLN A 114 14.31 -10.69 10.11
CA GLN A 114 13.01 -10.52 10.74
C GLN A 114 11.92 -11.31 9.98
N THR A 115 11.99 -11.32 8.66
CA THR A 115 11.04 -12.08 7.83
C THR A 115 11.26 -13.59 7.95
N LEU A 116 12.52 -14.04 7.90
CA LEU A 116 12.88 -15.46 7.98
C LEU A 116 12.56 -16.07 9.34
N LEU A 117 12.71 -15.31 10.43
CA LEU A 117 12.53 -15.78 11.80
C LEU A 117 11.12 -15.52 12.37
N SER A 118 10.22 -14.90 11.60
CA SER A 118 8.87 -14.59 12.08
C SER A 118 7.92 -15.76 11.86
N PRO A 119 7.49 -16.47 12.94
CA PRO A 119 6.50 -17.56 12.83
C PRO A 119 5.16 -17.08 12.27
N ASN A 120 4.79 -15.83 12.56
CA ASN A 120 3.52 -15.24 12.12
C ASN A 120 3.48 -15.06 10.61
N ILE A 121 4.57 -14.63 10.00
CA ILE A 121 4.68 -14.50 8.54
C ILE A 121 4.58 -15.89 7.89
N TRP A 122 5.24 -16.89 8.44
CA TRP A 122 5.19 -18.25 7.91
C TRP A 122 3.79 -18.87 8.00
N LYS A 123 3.10 -18.68 9.13
CA LYS A 123 1.71 -19.13 9.30
C LYS A 123 0.78 -18.43 8.33
N SER A 124 0.92 -17.11 8.17
CA SER A 124 0.13 -16.31 7.25
C SER A 124 0.35 -16.75 5.80
N ASN A 125 1.59 -16.97 5.38
CA ASN A 125 1.92 -17.44 4.04
C ASN A 125 1.33 -18.82 3.75
N ARG A 126 1.40 -19.76 4.72
CA ARG A 126 0.77 -21.09 4.57
C ARG A 126 -0.74 -20.97 4.43
N ARG A 127 -1.38 -20.15 5.25
CA ARG A 127 -2.83 -19.91 5.19
C ARG A 127 -3.23 -19.36 3.83
N LEU A 128 -2.56 -18.31 3.37
CA LEU A 128 -2.87 -17.66 2.10
C LEU A 128 -2.64 -18.58 0.89
N LYS A 129 -1.60 -19.40 0.93
CA LYS A 129 -1.37 -20.41 -0.10
C LYS A 129 -2.48 -21.44 -0.14
N ARG A 130 -2.91 -21.92 1.03
CA ARG A 130 -3.97 -22.93 1.14
C ARG A 130 -5.34 -22.39 0.76
N GLU A 131 -5.69 -21.19 1.23
CA GLU A 131 -7.04 -20.63 1.10
C GLU A 131 -7.23 -19.84 -0.20
N LYS A 132 -6.20 -19.14 -0.67
CA LYS A 132 -6.28 -18.21 -1.81
C LYS A 132 -5.28 -18.51 -2.93
N GLY A 133 -4.42 -19.50 -2.77
CA GLY A 133 -3.37 -19.83 -3.74
C GLY A 133 -2.24 -18.80 -3.84
N PHE A 134 -2.16 -17.84 -2.93
CA PHE A 134 -1.11 -16.83 -2.92
C PHE A 134 0.19 -17.40 -2.38
N SER A 135 1.26 -17.27 -3.14
CA SER A 135 2.63 -17.64 -2.74
C SER A 135 3.54 -16.43 -2.70
N PRO A 136 4.52 -16.41 -1.79
CA PRO A 136 5.52 -15.35 -1.79
C PRO A 136 6.31 -15.35 -3.11
N GLU A 137 6.48 -14.16 -3.66
CA GLU A 137 7.31 -13.93 -4.84
C GLU A 137 8.47 -13.04 -4.44
N ALA A 138 9.62 -13.20 -5.09
CA ALA A 138 10.76 -12.34 -4.85
C ALA A 138 10.41 -10.87 -5.19
N PRO A 139 10.89 -9.89 -4.42
CA PRO A 139 10.78 -8.49 -4.81
C PRO A 139 11.55 -8.26 -6.10
N PRO A 140 11.05 -7.37 -6.98
CA PRO A 140 11.74 -7.01 -8.22
C PRO A 140 13.08 -6.33 -7.95
#